data_f51f2706311126a13b5b5ca2afb8ffa3
#
_entry.id   f51f2706311126a13b5b5ca2afb8ffa3
#
_cell.length_a   1.000
_cell.length_b   1.000
_cell.length_c   1.000
_cell.angle_alpha   90.00
_cell.angle_beta   90.00
_cell.angle_gamma   90.00
#
_symmetry.space_group_name_H-M   'P 1'
#
loop_
_entity.id
_entity.type
_entity.pdbx_description
1 polymer ?
#
loop_
_entity_poly.entity_id
_entity_poly.type
_entity_poly.pdbx_seq_one_letter_code
_entity_poly.pdbx_strand_id
1 'polypeptide(L)'
;DVGVSDADAVIATLERLVAKGKIRFFGWSTTSLPAARFMAPHSGCTAIQHEYNILQESDEMLQFCEQQNLASINRSPLAMGFLSGKFNRDTRISKDDVRGAGHSWTENIFKDGRPNEDVLQKLDAVREILTSGGRTLAQGSIAWIWGKSSSTIPIPGFKNIEQIEQNAKAMEYGPLSEAHMTDINKLLGRN
;
A
#
# COMPACT_ATOMS: atom_id res chain seq x y z
N ASP A 1 7.89 -14.46 -4.79
CA ASP A 1 9.27 -13.96 -4.87
C ASP A 1 10.10 -14.90 -5.74
N VAL A 2 10.81 -14.34 -6.72
CA VAL A 2 11.80 -15.08 -7.49
C VAL A 2 12.92 -15.51 -6.52
N GLY A 3 13.34 -16.77 -6.58
CA GLY A 3 14.45 -17.23 -5.75
C GLY A 3 15.72 -16.43 -6.02
N VAL A 4 16.59 -16.27 -5.03
CA VAL A 4 17.81 -15.45 -5.14
C VAL A 4 18.69 -15.90 -6.33
N SER A 5 18.72 -17.21 -6.63
CA SER A 5 19.47 -17.76 -7.79
C SER A 5 18.98 -17.27 -9.15
N ASP A 6 17.68 -16.94 -9.26
CA ASP A 6 17.11 -16.46 -10.51
C ASP A 6 17.16 -14.92 -10.60
N ALA A 7 17.28 -14.25 -9.44
CA ALA A 7 17.32 -12.80 -9.35
C ALA A 7 18.56 -12.22 -10.07
N ASP A 8 19.72 -12.83 -9.98
CA ASP A 8 20.95 -12.39 -10.66
C ASP A 8 20.77 -12.33 -12.19
N ALA A 9 20.14 -13.34 -12.78
CA ALA A 9 19.87 -13.37 -14.22
C ALA A 9 18.88 -12.28 -14.66
N VAL A 10 17.85 -12.02 -13.83
CA VAL A 10 16.88 -10.94 -14.04
C VAL A 10 17.57 -9.59 -13.95
N ILE A 11 18.38 -9.36 -12.91
CA ILE A 11 19.13 -8.11 -12.72
C ILE A 11 20.07 -7.85 -13.88
N ALA A 12 20.89 -8.82 -14.26
CA ALA A 12 21.81 -8.68 -15.40
C ALA A 12 21.06 -8.33 -16.70
N THR A 13 19.84 -8.83 -16.85
CA THR A 13 19.00 -8.49 -18.01
C THR A 13 18.48 -7.06 -17.91
N LEU A 14 18.01 -6.61 -16.74
CA LEU A 14 17.53 -5.25 -16.51
C LEU A 14 18.65 -4.22 -16.71
N GLU A 15 19.84 -4.46 -16.15
CA GLU A 15 21.01 -3.59 -16.33
C GLU A 15 21.41 -3.48 -17.79
N ARG A 16 21.40 -4.59 -18.54
CA ARG A 16 21.63 -4.59 -19.98
C ARG A 16 20.57 -3.80 -20.76
N LEU A 17 19.31 -3.82 -20.34
CA LEU A 17 18.23 -3.02 -20.93
C LEU A 17 18.42 -1.54 -20.65
N VAL A 18 18.86 -1.18 -19.44
CA VAL A 18 19.23 0.21 -19.09
C VAL A 18 20.40 0.66 -19.97
N ALA A 19 21.48 -0.13 -20.05
CA ALA A 19 22.66 0.19 -20.88
C ALA A 19 22.33 0.37 -22.36
N LYS A 20 21.32 -0.34 -22.87
CA LYS A 20 20.81 -0.21 -24.26
C LYS A 20 19.80 0.94 -24.44
N GLY A 21 19.49 1.70 -23.40
CA GLY A 21 18.50 2.78 -23.42
C GLY A 21 17.06 2.30 -23.66
N LYS A 22 16.75 1.00 -23.47
CA LYS A 22 15.41 0.44 -23.65
C LYS A 22 14.49 0.76 -22.48
N ILE A 23 15.05 0.83 -21.26
CA ILE A 23 14.40 1.32 -20.05
C ILE A 23 15.35 2.32 -19.40
N ARG A 24 14.83 3.24 -18.61
CA ARG A 24 15.63 4.21 -17.86
C ARG A 24 16.00 3.69 -16.49
N PHE A 25 15.03 3.07 -15.82
CA PHE A 25 15.11 2.58 -14.45
C PHE A 25 14.28 1.31 -14.31
N PHE A 26 14.47 0.61 -13.20
CA PHE A 26 13.65 -0.53 -12.80
C PHE A 26 13.39 -0.48 -11.29
N GLY A 27 12.51 -1.33 -10.80
CA GLY A 27 12.22 -1.54 -9.40
C GLY A 27 11.96 -2.99 -9.10
N TRP A 28 11.80 -3.30 -7.83
CA TRP A 28 11.50 -4.66 -7.38
C TRP A 28 10.26 -4.71 -6.52
N SER A 29 9.40 -5.69 -6.75
CA SER A 29 8.19 -5.90 -5.94
C SER A 29 8.45 -6.99 -4.92
N THR A 30 8.50 -6.62 -3.64
CA THR A 30 8.71 -7.56 -2.53
C THR A 30 8.18 -7.00 -1.21
N THR A 31 7.81 -7.88 -0.28
CA THR A 31 7.57 -7.56 1.14
C THR A 31 8.75 -7.99 2.03
N SER A 32 9.76 -8.63 1.44
CA SER A 32 10.95 -9.11 2.13
C SER A 32 12.03 -8.03 2.17
N LEU A 33 12.37 -7.53 3.35
CA LEU A 33 13.46 -6.58 3.53
C LEU A 33 14.83 -7.13 3.06
N PRO A 34 15.19 -8.40 3.29
CA PRO A 34 16.40 -8.99 2.70
C PRO A 34 16.41 -8.92 1.17
N ALA A 35 15.29 -9.19 0.50
CA ALA A 35 15.20 -9.10 -0.96
C ALA A 35 15.31 -7.65 -1.44
N ALA A 36 14.73 -6.69 -0.72
CA ALA A 36 14.90 -5.26 -1.02
C ALA A 36 16.36 -4.82 -0.86
N ARG A 37 17.04 -5.25 0.21
CA ARG A 37 18.47 -4.98 0.45
C ARG A 37 19.37 -5.58 -0.64
N PHE A 38 18.99 -6.73 -1.19
CA PHE A 38 19.70 -7.34 -2.29
C PHE A 38 19.57 -6.53 -3.58
N MET A 39 18.38 -5.97 -3.84
CA MET A 39 18.10 -5.22 -5.07
C MET A 39 18.62 -3.77 -5.07
N ALA A 40 18.60 -3.12 -3.93
CA ALA A 40 18.89 -1.68 -3.79
C ALA A 40 20.26 -1.24 -4.34
N PRO A 41 21.37 -2.01 -4.21
CA PRO A 41 22.69 -1.59 -4.71
C PRO A 41 22.81 -1.60 -6.24
N HIS A 42 21.86 -2.23 -6.97
CA HIS A 42 21.97 -2.38 -8.41
C HIS A 42 21.69 -1.06 -9.16
N SER A 43 22.59 -0.71 -10.05
CA SER A 43 22.50 0.50 -10.86
C SER A 43 21.20 0.50 -11.68
N GLY A 44 20.40 1.54 -11.52
CA GLY A 44 19.09 1.67 -12.17
C GLY A 44 17.90 1.17 -11.34
N CYS A 45 18.12 0.53 -10.19
CA CYS A 45 17.06 0.25 -9.22
C CYS A 45 16.70 1.54 -8.48
N THR A 46 15.47 2.01 -8.64
CA THR A 46 15.02 3.29 -8.09
C THR A 46 13.77 3.17 -7.22
N ALA A 47 13.18 1.98 -7.13
CA ALA A 47 11.93 1.79 -6.41
C ALA A 47 11.80 0.38 -5.83
N ILE A 48 11.16 0.29 -4.67
CA ILE A 48 10.63 -0.96 -4.13
C ILE A 48 9.12 -0.87 -4.07
N GLN A 49 8.43 -1.86 -4.64
CA GLN A 49 6.98 -1.98 -4.52
C GLN A 49 6.65 -2.96 -3.39
N HIS A 50 5.94 -2.48 -2.39
CA HIS A 50 5.51 -3.31 -1.26
C HIS A 50 4.09 -2.98 -0.82
N GLU A 51 3.50 -3.85 -0.01
CA GLU A 51 2.19 -3.59 0.56
C GLU A 51 2.30 -2.57 1.68
N TYR A 52 1.45 -1.53 1.61
CA TYR A 52 1.41 -0.49 2.64
C TYR A 52 0.06 0.20 2.69
N ASN A 53 -0.58 0.16 3.82
CA ASN A 53 -1.84 0.86 4.11
C ASN A 53 -2.04 0.97 5.63
N ILE A 54 -3.03 1.75 6.05
CA ILE A 54 -3.29 2.02 7.47
C ILE A 54 -3.62 0.75 8.29
N LEU A 55 -4.05 -0.34 7.67
CA LEU A 55 -4.33 -1.62 8.35
C LEU A 55 -3.11 -2.55 8.38
N GLN A 56 -2.17 -2.33 7.46
CA GLN A 56 -0.97 -3.15 7.30
C GLN A 56 0.23 -2.26 7.01
N GLU A 57 0.94 -1.91 8.05
CA GLU A 57 2.16 -1.11 7.97
C GLU A 57 3.37 -1.98 7.64
N SER A 58 4.35 -1.36 7.00
CA SER A 58 5.66 -1.90 6.69
C SER A 58 6.71 -0.79 6.85
N ASP A 59 6.76 -0.22 8.05
CA ASP A 59 7.58 0.96 8.36
C ASP A 59 9.08 0.68 8.20
N GLU A 60 9.54 -0.54 8.50
CA GLU A 60 10.93 -0.93 8.25
C GLU A 60 11.30 -0.87 6.76
N MET A 61 10.38 -1.29 5.88
CA MET A 61 10.59 -1.21 4.43
C MET A 61 10.57 0.25 3.96
N LEU A 62 9.66 1.05 4.51
CA LEU A 62 9.59 2.48 4.20
C LEU A 62 10.88 3.20 4.61
N GLN A 63 11.34 3.02 5.84
CA GLN A 63 12.60 3.56 6.33
C GLN A 63 13.81 3.11 5.49
N PHE A 64 13.81 1.84 5.08
CA PHE A 64 14.86 1.34 4.19
C PHE A 64 14.83 2.07 2.84
N CYS A 65 13.66 2.26 2.24
CA CYS A 65 13.52 3.01 0.99
C CYS A 65 14.06 4.44 1.13
N GLU A 66 13.72 5.12 2.21
CA GLU A 66 14.22 6.49 2.51
C GLU A 66 15.74 6.51 2.64
N GLN A 67 16.32 5.61 3.43
CA GLN A 67 17.77 5.52 3.64
C GLN A 67 18.54 5.24 2.35
N GLN A 68 17.95 4.51 1.42
CA GLN A 68 18.55 4.15 0.13
C GLN A 68 18.15 5.10 -1.01
N ASN A 69 17.40 6.17 -0.71
CA ASN A 69 16.86 7.11 -1.71
C ASN A 69 16.05 6.40 -2.82
N LEU A 70 15.24 5.42 -2.43
CA LEU A 70 14.35 4.67 -3.29
C LEU A 70 12.90 5.14 -3.14
N ALA A 71 12.15 5.15 -4.22
CA ALA A 71 10.71 5.36 -4.15
C ALA A 71 10.03 4.14 -3.50
N SER A 72 9.14 4.41 -2.55
CA SER A 72 8.28 3.42 -1.91
C SER A 72 6.95 3.36 -2.67
N ILE A 73 6.81 2.40 -3.60
CA ILE A 73 5.55 2.20 -4.34
C ILE A 73 4.63 1.31 -3.52
N ASN A 74 3.48 1.86 -3.11
CA ASN A 74 2.59 1.21 -2.14
C ASN A 74 1.43 0.50 -2.86
N ARG A 75 1.54 -0.81 -3.02
CA ARG A 75 0.43 -1.64 -3.49
C ARG A 75 -0.61 -1.84 -2.39
N SER A 76 -1.84 -2.16 -2.77
CA SER A 76 -2.98 -2.36 -1.86
C SER A 76 -3.25 -1.16 -0.91
N PRO A 77 -3.11 0.11 -1.35
CA PRO A 77 -3.27 1.26 -0.47
C PRO A 77 -4.69 1.38 0.10
N LEU A 78 -5.67 0.74 -0.54
CA LEU A 78 -7.07 0.66 -0.09
C LEU A 78 -7.45 -0.71 0.46
N ALA A 79 -6.49 -1.57 0.83
CA ALA A 79 -6.71 -2.89 1.42
C ALA A 79 -7.80 -3.68 0.68
N MET A 80 -7.61 -3.92 -0.63
CA MET A 80 -8.57 -4.59 -1.52
C MET A 80 -9.96 -3.93 -1.53
N GLY A 81 -10.02 -2.63 -1.30
CA GLY A 81 -11.23 -1.82 -1.25
C GLY A 81 -11.91 -1.80 0.12
N PHE A 82 -11.31 -2.37 1.17
CA PHE A 82 -11.82 -2.28 2.53
C PHE A 82 -11.87 -0.81 2.99
N LEU A 83 -10.82 -0.07 2.71
CA LEU A 83 -10.67 1.34 3.04
C LEU A 83 -11.48 2.30 2.13
N SER A 84 -12.33 1.78 1.26
CA SER A 84 -13.33 2.60 0.55
C SER A 84 -14.63 2.79 1.36
N GLY A 85 -14.78 2.07 2.48
CA GLY A 85 -15.97 2.14 3.33
C GLY A 85 -17.20 1.36 2.83
N LYS A 86 -17.07 0.61 1.73
CA LYS A 86 -18.20 -0.16 1.17
C LYS A 86 -18.57 -1.43 1.94
N PHE A 87 -17.69 -1.88 2.82
CA PHE A 87 -17.90 -3.09 3.62
C PHE A 87 -18.38 -2.75 5.03
N ASN A 88 -19.33 -3.53 5.52
CA ASN A 88 -19.89 -3.45 6.87
C ASN A 88 -20.11 -4.87 7.44
N ARG A 89 -20.62 -4.98 8.66
CA ARG A 89 -20.86 -6.25 9.36
C ARG A 89 -21.81 -7.20 8.62
N ASP A 90 -22.73 -6.64 7.83
CA ASP A 90 -23.72 -7.44 7.09
C ASP A 90 -23.23 -7.88 5.72
N THR A 91 -22.08 -7.38 5.28
CA THR A 91 -21.51 -7.71 3.96
C THR A 91 -21.20 -9.20 3.88
N ARG A 92 -21.61 -9.80 2.75
CA ARG A 92 -21.29 -11.18 2.37
C ARG A 92 -20.60 -11.13 1.02
N ILE A 93 -19.45 -11.76 0.93
CA ILE A 93 -18.61 -11.79 -0.27
C ILE A 93 -18.72 -13.18 -0.88
N SER A 94 -19.02 -13.24 -2.17
CA SER A 94 -19.08 -14.51 -2.91
C SER A 94 -17.72 -15.22 -2.88
N LYS A 95 -17.75 -16.55 -2.90
CA LYS A 95 -16.54 -17.38 -3.06
C LYS A 95 -15.87 -17.20 -4.43
N ASP A 96 -16.59 -16.68 -5.42
CA ASP A 96 -16.03 -16.34 -6.74
C ASP A 96 -15.23 -15.02 -6.72
N ASP A 97 -15.37 -14.22 -5.67
CA ASP A 97 -14.54 -13.04 -5.43
C ASP A 97 -13.28 -13.45 -4.66
N VAL A 98 -12.12 -12.97 -5.10
CA VAL A 98 -10.83 -13.26 -4.48
C VAL A 98 -10.80 -13.01 -2.95
N ARG A 99 -11.61 -12.06 -2.48
CA ARG A 99 -11.75 -11.70 -1.06
C ARG A 99 -12.60 -12.71 -0.27
N GLY A 100 -13.45 -13.46 -0.94
CA GLY A 100 -14.30 -14.50 -0.35
C GLY A 100 -13.80 -15.91 -0.59
N ALA A 101 -12.75 -16.08 -1.41
CA ALA A 101 -12.23 -17.39 -1.82
C ALA A 101 -11.43 -18.13 -0.73
N GLY A 102 -11.17 -17.50 0.44
CA GLY A 102 -10.48 -18.13 1.56
C GLY A 102 -8.96 -18.26 1.36
N HIS A 103 -8.36 -17.35 0.60
CA HIS A 103 -6.91 -17.30 0.46
C HIS A 103 -6.26 -16.80 1.76
N SER A 104 -5.21 -17.49 2.25
CA SER A 104 -4.52 -17.15 3.49
C SER A 104 -4.04 -15.69 3.55
N TRP A 105 -3.64 -15.10 2.42
CA TRP A 105 -3.21 -13.72 2.34
C TRP A 105 -4.36 -12.68 2.44
N THR A 106 -5.63 -13.11 2.34
CA THR A 106 -6.80 -12.24 2.54
C THR A 106 -7.39 -12.34 3.94
N GLU A 107 -7.05 -13.38 4.72
CA GLU A 107 -7.71 -13.71 6.00
C GLU A 107 -7.56 -12.60 7.05
N ASN A 108 -6.51 -11.82 7.01
CA ASN A 108 -6.33 -10.69 7.92
C ASN A 108 -7.42 -9.61 7.74
N ILE A 109 -7.98 -9.48 6.53
CA ILE A 109 -8.96 -8.44 6.20
C ILE A 109 -10.35 -9.05 5.99
N PHE A 110 -10.42 -10.23 5.36
CA PHE A 110 -11.68 -10.94 5.09
C PHE A 110 -11.57 -12.38 5.56
N LYS A 111 -12.49 -12.81 6.41
CA LYS A 111 -12.56 -14.16 6.94
C LYS A 111 -13.92 -14.78 6.64
N ASP A 112 -13.94 -16.00 6.11
CA ASP A 112 -15.17 -16.74 5.80
C ASP A 112 -16.17 -15.95 4.94
N GLY A 113 -15.68 -15.20 3.94
CA GLY A 113 -16.49 -14.36 3.07
C GLY A 113 -17.13 -13.16 3.77
N ARG A 114 -16.56 -12.71 4.88
CA ARG A 114 -17.00 -11.55 5.64
C ARG A 114 -15.83 -10.62 5.94
N PRO A 115 -16.08 -9.31 6.10
CA PRO A 115 -15.10 -8.40 6.68
C PRO A 115 -14.70 -8.86 8.08
N ASN A 116 -13.40 -8.80 8.39
CA ASN A 116 -12.92 -9.10 9.74
C ASN A 116 -13.39 -8.02 10.72
N GLU A 117 -14.03 -8.44 11.83
CA GLU A 117 -14.61 -7.53 12.82
C GLU A 117 -13.57 -6.62 13.48
N ASP A 118 -12.39 -7.15 13.82
CA ASP A 118 -11.32 -6.35 14.42
C ASP A 118 -10.84 -5.24 13.49
N VAL A 119 -10.84 -5.52 12.18
CA VAL A 119 -10.44 -4.56 11.16
C VAL A 119 -11.52 -3.50 10.95
N LEU A 120 -12.82 -3.89 11.01
CA LEU A 120 -13.92 -2.93 11.01
C LEU A 120 -13.84 -1.98 12.21
N GLN A 121 -13.59 -2.52 13.41
CA GLN A 121 -13.45 -1.70 14.63
C GLN A 121 -12.27 -0.72 14.52
N LYS A 122 -11.12 -1.17 14.01
CA LYS A 122 -9.96 -0.29 13.76
C LYS A 122 -10.31 0.82 12.78
N LEU A 123 -11.01 0.48 11.68
CA LEU A 123 -11.42 1.47 10.71
C LEU A 123 -12.43 2.47 11.27
N ASP A 124 -13.40 2.00 12.06
CA ASP A 124 -14.39 2.86 12.69
C ASP A 124 -13.72 3.84 13.69
N ALA A 125 -12.70 3.39 14.44
CA ALA A 125 -11.96 4.24 15.36
C ALA A 125 -11.26 5.43 14.69
N VAL A 126 -10.77 5.26 13.45
CA VAL A 126 -10.02 6.32 12.72
C VAL A 126 -10.82 7.00 11.62
N ARG A 127 -12.05 6.54 11.38
CA ARG A 127 -12.90 7.01 10.27
C ARG A 127 -13.07 8.53 10.26
N GLU A 128 -13.38 9.12 11.41
CA GLU A 128 -13.65 10.55 11.53
C GLU A 128 -12.41 11.37 11.11
N ILE A 129 -11.23 10.95 11.52
CA ILE A 129 -9.97 11.60 11.15
C ILE A 129 -9.71 11.45 9.64
N LEU A 130 -9.87 10.24 9.09
CA LEU A 130 -9.65 10.00 7.67
C LEU A 130 -10.60 10.77 6.76
N THR A 131 -11.83 11.02 7.23
CA THR A 131 -12.84 11.77 6.45
C THR A 131 -12.87 13.26 6.77
N SER A 132 -12.00 13.73 7.64
CA SER A 132 -11.93 15.15 8.00
C SER A 132 -11.64 16.03 6.77
N GLY A 133 -12.13 17.27 6.79
CA GLY A 133 -11.93 18.23 5.69
C GLY A 133 -12.68 17.87 4.40
N GLY A 134 -13.69 17.00 4.46
CA GLY A 134 -14.51 16.61 3.32
C GLY A 134 -13.94 15.50 2.45
N ARG A 135 -12.88 14.80 2.91
CA ARG A 135 -12.32 13.64 2.22
C ARG A 135 -13.29 12.47 2.22
N THR A 136 -13.27 11.65 1.19
CA THR A 136 -13.80 10.29 1.29
C THR A 136 -12.83 9.42 2.08
N LEU A 137 -13.32 8.28 2.58
CA LEU A 137 -12.48 7.35 3.33
C LEU A 137 -11.27 6.85 2.50
N ALA A 138 -11.48 6.60 1.20
CA ALA A 138 -10.40 6.25 0.27
C ALA A 138 -9.35 7.36 0.15
N GLN A 139 -9.78 8.61 0.02
CA GLN A 139 -8.88 9.77 -0.05
C GLN A 139 -8.10 9.96 1.25
N GLY A 140 -8.76 9.82 2.41
CA GLY A 140 -8.08 9.89 3.70
C GLY A 140 -7.06 8.77 3.90
N SER A 141 -7.36 7.57 3.41
CA SER A 141 -6.43 6.44 3.47
C SER A 141 -5.19 6.65 2.59
N ILE A 142 -5.35 7.25 1.42
CA ILE A 142 -4.24 7.67 0.56
C ILE A 142 -3.44 8.80 1.23
N ALA A 143 -4.13 9.81 1.77
CA ALA A 143 -3.51 10.94 2.49
C ALA A 143 -2.71 10.48 3.73
N TRP A 144 -3.16 9.41 4.40
CA TRP A 144 -2.42 8.79 5.50
C TRP A 144 -1.06 8.22 5.01
N ILE A 145 -1.03 7.53 3.85
CA ILE A 145 0.22 7.01 3.28
C ILE A 145 1.20 8.17 3.01
N TRP A 146 0.73 9.25 2.39
CA TRP A 146 1.56 10.43 2.17
C TRP A 146 2.02 11.12 3.46
N GLY A 147 1.23 11.01 4.54
CA GLY A 147 1.61 11.49 5.88
C GLY A 147 2.75 10.71 6.52
N LYS A 148 3.05 9.50 6.04
CA LYS A 148 4.17 8.68 6.53
C LYS A 148 5.50 9.11 5.93
N SER A 149 5.54 9.45 4.64
CA SER A 149 6.78 9.87 3.96
C SER A 149 6.50 10.50 2.60
N SER A 150 7.35 11.44 2.21
CA SER A 150 7.35 12.03 0.86
C SER A 150 7.85 11.07 -0.24
N SER A 151 8.48 9.95 0.15
CA SER A 151 8.95 8.92 -0.79
C SER A 151 7.84 7.92 -1.21
N THR A 152 6.65 8.01 -0.60
CA THR A 152 5.53 7.10 -0.84
C THR A 152 4.78 7.41 -2.13
N ILE A 153 4.46 6.37 -2.89
CA ILE A 153 3.69 6.45 -4.13
C ILE A 153 2.57 5.39 -4.07
N PRO A 154 1.41 5.74 -3.49
CA PRO A 154 0.28 4.82 -3.44
C PRO A 154 -0.28 4.58 -4.86
N ILE A 155 -0.55 3.31 -5.20
CA ILE A 155 -1.10 2.88 -6.47
C ILE A 155 -2.48 2.23 -6.28
N PRO A 156 -3.55 3.03 -6.00
CA PRO A 156 -4.88 2.49 -5.77
C PRO A 156 -5.49 1.91 -7.05
N GLY A 157 -6.04 0.70 -6.93
CA GLY A 157 -6.83 0.09 -8.00
C GLY A 157 -8.18 0.79 -8.16
N PHE A 158 -8.76 0.70 -9.36
CA PHE A 158 -10.08 1.23 -9.69
C PHE A 158 -10.79 0.32 -10.70
N LYS A 159 -12.13 0.38 -10.74
CA LYS A 159 -12.97 -0.40 -11.66
C LYS A 159 -13.79 0.48 -12.62
N ASN A 160 -13.92 1.76 -12.35
CA ASN A 160 -14.68 2.72 -13.15
C ASN A 160 -14.08 4.14 -13.05
N ILE A 161 -14.59 5.04 -13.88
CA ILE A 161 -14.11 6.42 -13.98
C ILE A 161 -14.28 7.17 -12.66
N GLU A 162 -15.42 7.02 -11.99
CA GLU A 162 -15.68 7.67 -10.71
C GLU A 162 -14.62 7.34 -9.65
N GLN A 163 -14.21 6.08 -9.56
CA GLN A 163 -13.18 5.66 -8.61
C GLN A 163 -11.80 6.23 -8.93
N ILE A 164 -11.40 6.29 -10.21
CA ILE A 164 -10.10 6.87 -10.55
C ILE A 164 -10.09 8.39 -10.32
N GLU A 165 -11.17 9.08 -10.65
CA GLU A 165 -11.31 10.52 -10.35
C GLU A 165 -11.29 10.78 -8.84
N GLN A 166 -11.99 9.97 -8.05
CA GLN A 166 -11.99 10.06 -6.60
C GLN A 166 -10.58 9.81 -6.02
N ASN A 167 -9.89 8.79 -6.50
CA ASN A 167 -8.52 8.50 -6.10
C ASN A 167 -7.57 9.66 -6.45
N ALA A 168 -7.67 10.20 -7.67
CA ALA A 168 -6.84 11.32 -8.13
C ALA A 168 -7.10 12.60 -7.32
N LYS A 169 -8.34 12.90 -6.98
CA LYS A 169 -8.71 14.04 -6.14
C LYS A 169 -8.11 13.99 -4.73
N ALA A 170 -7.62 12.84 -4.26
CA ALA A 170 -6.89 12.80 -3.00
C ALA A 170 -5.69 13.77 -2.99
N MET A 171 -5.10 14.05 -4.17
CA MET A 171 -3.98 14.99 -4.30
C MET A 171 -4.35 16.43 -3.95
N GLU A 172 -5.63 16.82 -4.10
CA GLU A 172 -6.11 18.15 -3.76
C GLU A 172 -6.07 18.42 -2.24
N TYR A 173 -6.17 17.36 -1.44
CA TYR A 173 -6.13 17.43 0.02
C TYR A 173 -4.71 17.31 0.60
N GLY A 174 -3.79 16.68 -0.14
CA GLY A 174 -2.44 16.39 0.32
C GLY A 174 -2.38 15.37 1.48
N PRO A 175 -1.22 15.26 2.17
CA PRO A 175 -1.02 14.35 3.29
C PRO A 175 -1.86 14.73 4.50
N LEU A 176 -2.12 13.76 5.39
CA LEU A 176 -2.66 14.04 6.71
C LEU A 176 -1.64 14.84 7.54
N SER A 177 -2.13 15.73 8.40
CA SER A 177 -1.28 16.50 9.31
C SER A 177 -0.63 15.59 10.37
N GLU A 178 0.50 16.04 10.93
CA GLU A 178 1.18 15.33 12.03
C GLU A 178 0.26 15.08 13.24
N ALA A 179 -0.63 16.03 13.55
CA ALA A 179 -1.63 15.87 14.60
C ALA A 179 -2.58 14.70 14.30
N HIS A 180 -3.11 14.63 13.07
CA HIS A 180 -3.95 13.53 12.63
C HIS A 180 -3.21 12.19 12.66
N MET A 181 -1.94 12.16 12.21
CA MET A 181 -1.12 10.93 12.26
C MET A 181 -0.90 10.45 13.70
N THR A 182 -0.62 11.39 14.62
CA THR A 182 -0.46 11.10 16.04
C THR A 182 -1.73 10.53 16.67
N ASP A 183 -2.88 11.13 16.38
CA ASP A 183 -4.15 10.67 16.92
C ASP A 183 -4.56 9.30 16.35
N ILE A 184 -4.32 9.05 15.07
CA ILE A 184 -4.51 7.71 14.47
C ILE A 184 -3.65 6.67 15.17
N ASN A 185 -2.37 6.97 15.43
CA ASN A 185 -1.48 6.03 16.12
C ASN A 185 -2.00 5.70 17.52
N LYS A 186 -2.44 6.69 18.30
CA LYS A 186 -3.05 6.48 19.61
C LYS A 186 -4.30 5.60 19.53
N LEU A 187 -5.23 5.90 18.60
CA LEU A 187 -6.47 5.16 18.43
C LEU A 187 -6.25 3.70 18.00
N LEU A 188 -5.19 3.43 17.24
CA LEU A 188 -4.80 2.10 16.79
C LEU A 188 -3.85 1.38 17.74
N GLY A 189 -3.50 1.99 18.91
CA GLY A 189 -2.59 1.43 19.89
C GLY A 189 -1.14 1.27 19.38
N ARG A 190 -0.70 2.18 18.53
CA ARG A 190 0.66 2.23 17.97
C ARG A 190 1.46 3.30 18.72
N ASN A 191 2.68 2.94 19.09
CA ASN A 191 3.62 3.84 19.76
C ASN A 191 4.50 4.58 18.76
#